data_fd6de7af898e31eea1f7cd0618cb5348
#
_entry.id   fd6de7af898e31eea1f7cd0618cb5348
#
_cell.length_a   1.000
_cell.length_b   1.000
_cell.length_c   1.000
_cell.angle_alpha   90.00
_cell.angle_beta   90.00
_cell.angle_gamma   90.00
#
_symmetry.space_group_name_H-M   'P 1'
#
loop_
_entity.id
_entity.type
_entity.pdbx_description
1 polymer ?
#
loop_
_entity_poly.entity_id
_entity_poly.type
_entity_poly.pdbx_seq_one_letter_code
_entity_poly.pdbx_strand_id
1 'polypeptide(L)'
;MRHLNLIIFLLLISSVSFAQKNQKKIEIINADFTYVNNKLHPDYWRLIGNVNISHNQTDMFCDSAHYFSEKEKIIAYENVKVKKGDSIDISGDILNYDGENKIAIISKNVILINKENILNSQRLIYNIQKKKISFNSLSEISKGNQKISAKKGTYNTINRSYQFNDSVNYYNNNYQIITNNLISDEKNQLTILKGPSEIYFDNKVVFCEKANLYEK
;
A
#
# COMPACT_ATOMS: atom_id res chain seq x y z
N MET A 1 11.30 -25.91 -54.28
CA MET A 1 11.28 -24.60 -53.59
C MET A 1 9.91 -24.24 -52.98
N ARG A 2 8.77 -24.50 -53.62
CA ARG A 2 7.42 -24.18 -53.07
C ARG A 2 7.07 -24.92 -51.78
N HIS A 3 7.52 -26.18 -51.62
CA HIS A 3 7.24 -26.98 -50.40
C HIS A 3 8.16 -26.61 -49.22
N LEU A 4 9.36 -26.11 -49.49
CA LEU A 4 10.29 -25.66 -48.46
C LEU A 4 9.78 -24.37 -47.78
N ASN A 5 9.19 -23.44 -48.56
CA ASN A 5 8.62 -22.22 -48.02
C ASN A 5 7.34 -22.49 -47.18
N LEU A 6 6.56 -23.53 -47.52
CA LEU A 6 5.38 -23.95 -46.75
C LEU A 6 5.79 -24.52 -45.36
N ILE A 7 6.87 -25.29 -45.30
CA ILE A 7 7.37 -25.90 -44.07
C ILE A 7 7.95 -24.79 -43.14
N ILE A 8 8.64 -23.82 -43.69
CA ILE A 8 9.15 -22.68 -42.94
C ILE A 8 8.00 -21.82 -42.38
N PHE A 9 6.92 -21.66 -43.15
CA PHE A 9 5.73 -20.92 -42.69
C PHE A 9 4.98 -21.67 -41.58
N LEU A 10 4.91 -22.99 -41.62
CA LEU A 10 4.31 -23.81 -40.55
C LEU A 10 5.12 -23.82 -39.26
N LEU A 11 6.47 -23.75 -39.34
CA LEU A 11 7.36 -23.66 -38.18
C LEU A 11 7.29 -22.31 -37.49
N LEU A 12 6.96 -21.23 -38.19
CA LEU A 12 6.78 -19.89 -37.63
C LEU A 12 5.48 -19.74 -36.81
N ILE A 13 4.45 -20.55 -37.09
CA ILE A 13 3.17 -20.50 -36.38
C ILE A 13 3.25 -21.23 -35.01
N SER A 14 4.18 -22.17 -34.84
CA SER A 14 4.30 -22.95 -33.61
C SER A 14 4.98 -22.21 -32.42
N SER A 15 5.47 -20.98 -32.62
CA SER A 15 6.16 -20.22 -31.60
C SER A 15 5.28 -19.21 -30.82
N VAL A 16 3.96 -19.20 -31.08
CA VAL A 16 3.03 -18.46 -30.21
C VAL A 16 2.79 -19.29 -28.95
N SER A 17 3.84 -19.48 -28.14
CA SER A 17 3.68 -19.90 -26.76
C SER A 17 2.92 -18.78 -26.05
N PHE A 18 1.62 -18.98 -25.81
CA PHE A 18 0.90 -18.20 -24.83
C PHE A 18 1.64 -18.39 -23.51
N ALA A 19 2.46 -17.43 -23.14
CA ALA A 19 2.97 -17.31 -21.78
C ALA A 19 1.72 -17.10 -20.90
N GLN A 20 1.10 -18.20 -20.47
CA GLN A 20 0.11 -18.17 -19.41
C GLN A 20 0.81 -17.50 -18.23
N LYS A 21 0.47 -16.25 -17.99
CA LYS A 21 0.87 -15.53 -16.80
C LYS A 21 0.28 -16.33 -15.63
N ASN A 22 1.09 -17.22 -15.05
CA ASN A 22 0.73 -17.98 -13.86
C ASN A 22 0.45 -16.96 -12.76
N GLN A 23 -0.81 -16.53 -12.69
CA GLN A 23 -1.26 -15.67 -11.61
C GLN A 23 -1.28 -16.56 -10.38
N LYS A 24 -0.32 -16.34 -9.47
CA LYS A 24 -0.30 -17.08 -8.20
C LYS A 24 -1.65 -16.85 -7.53
N LYS A 25 -2.31 -17.96 -7.17
CA LYS A 25 -3.57 -17.92 -6.41
C LYS A 25 -3.29 -17.53 -4.97
N ILE A 26 -4.32 -17.04 -4.30
CA ILE A 26 -4.31 -16.84 -2.86
C ILE A 26 -4.15 -18.21 -2.19
N GLU A 27 -3.17 -18.35 -1.30
CA GLU A 27 -2.87 -19.58 -0.57
C GLU A 27 -3.25 -19.38 0.90
N ILE A 28 -4.10 -20.28 1.43
CA ILE A 28 -4.38 -20.36 2.86
C ILE A 28 -3.26 -21.20 3.49
N ILE A 29 -2.40 -20.56 4.28
CA ILE A 29 -1.28 -21.24 4.95
C ILE A 29 -1.73 -21.88 6.24
N ASN A 30 -2.59 -21.20 7.01
CA ASN A 30 -3.14 -21.69 8.27
C ASN A 30 -4.52 -21.10 8.55
N ALA A 31 -5.36 -21.90 9.18
CA ALA A 31 -6.55 -21.51 9.95
C ALA A 31 -6.85 -22.65 10.91
N ASP A 32 -7.23 -22.35 12.15
CA ASP A 32 -7.59 -23.38 13.12
C ASP A 32 -8.86 -24.13 12.68
N PHE A 33 -9.80 -23.38 12.08
CA PHE A 33 -11.02 -23.94 11.52
C PHE A 33 -11.35 -23.32 10.17
N THR A 34 -11.80 -24.17 9.22
CA THR A 34 -12.31 -23.75 7.92
C THR A 34 -13.71 -24.31 7.72
N TYR A 35 -14.67 -23.41 7.56
CA TYR A 35 -16.07 -23.77 7.28
C TYR A 35 -16.40 -23.47 5.83
N VAL A 36 -16.84 -24.51 5.11
CA VAL A 36 -17.33 -24.42 3.74
C VAL A 36 -18.79 -24.89 3.75
N ASN A 37 -19.72 -24.00 3.49
CA ASN A 37 -21.15 -24.35 3.45
C ASN A 37 -21.81 -23.77 2.20
N ASN A 38 -21.80 -24.56 1.14
CA ASN A 38 -22.31 -24.17 -0.19
C ASN A 38 -23.84 -23.95 -0.21
N LYS A 39 -24.57 -24.34 0.85
CA LYS A 39 -26.02 -24.08 0.92
C LYS A 39 -26.33 -22.74 1.59
N LEU A 40 -25.58 -22.39 2.66
CA LEU A 40 -25.82 -21.15 3.42
C LEU A 40 -24.93 -19.99 2.92
N HIS A 41 -23.70 -20.30 2.51
CA HIS A 41 -22.70 -19.33 2.08
C HIS A 41 -21.98 -19.86 0.84
N PRO A 42 -22.61 -19.88 -0.35
CA PRO A 42 -22.02 -20.45 -1.56
C PRO A 42 -20.80 -19.66 -2.05
N ASP A 43 -20.68 -18.39 -1.64
CA ASP A 43 -19.72 -17.46 -2.23
C ASP A 43 -18.37 -17.43 -1.50
N TYR A 44 -18.26 -17.93 -0.26
CA TYR A 44 -17.03 -17.82 0.51
C TYR A 44 -16.81 -18.95 1.53
N TRP A 45 -15.55 -19.19 1.83
CA TRP A 45 -15.10 -19.99 2.95
C TRP A 45 -14.87 -19.11 4.17
N ARG A 46 -15.30 -19.55 5.34
CA ARG A 46 -15.04 -18.86 6.59
C ARG A 46 -13.84 -19.50 7.28
N LEU A 47 -12.79 -18.70 7.47
CA LEU A 47 -11.55 -19.06 8.17
C LEU A 47 -11.61 -18.47 9.58
N ILE A 48 -11.22 -19.25 10.61
CA ILE A 48 -11.30 -18.82 12.02
C ILE A 48 -10.06 -19.31 12.75
N GLY A 49 -9.48 -18.44 13.56
CA GLY A 49 -8.36 -18.68 14.47
C GLY A 49 -7.02 -18.77 13.74
N ASN A 50 -6.06 -17.99 14.19
CA ASN A 50 -4.67 -17.96 13.69
C ASN A 50 -4.57 -17.97 12.16
N VAL A 51 -5.44 -17.20 11.50
CA VAL A 51 -5.52 -17.18 10.04
C VAL A 51 -4.24 -16.60 9.47
N ASN A 52 -3.60 -17.35 8.57
CA ASN A 52 -2.43 -16.92 7.79
C ASN A 52 -2.70 -17.22 6.32
N ILE A 53 -2.58 -16.19 5.49
CA ILE A 53 -2.86 -16.23 4.06
C ILE A 53 -1.68 -15.58 3.34
N SER A 54 -1.22 -16.19 2.25
CA SER A 54 -0.13 -15.66 1.41
C SER A 54 -0.57 -15.44 -0.02
N HIS A 55 -0.16 -14.31 -0.60
CA HIS A 55 -0.34 -14.05 -2.03
C HIS A 55 0.74 -13.12 -2.57
N ASN A 56 1.48 -13.56 -3.59
CA ASN A 56 2.53 -12.78 -4.26
C ASN A 56 3.57 -12.19 -3.28
N GLN A 57 4.09 -13.00 -2.35
CA GLN A 57 5.06 -12.58 -1.32
C GLN A 57 4.50 -11.51 -0.36
N THR A 58 3.20 -11.50 -0.18
CA THR A 58 2.52 -10.67 0.82
C THR A 58 1.79 -11.61 1.75
N ASP A 59 2.13 -11.56 3.03
CA ASP A 59 1.53 -12.38 4.06
C ASP A 59 0.50 -11.57 4.83
N MET A 60 -0.65 -12.19 5.08
CA MET A 60 -1.80 -11.57 5.76
C MET A 60 -2.19 -12.44 6.94
N PHE A 61 -2.30 -11.84 8.10
CA PHE A 61 -2.66 -12.48 9.36
C PHE A 61 -3.90 -11.82 9.93
N CYS A 62 -4.80 -12.59 10.57
CA CYS A 62 -5.98 -12.07 11.24
C CYS A 62 -6.60 -13.15 12.16
N ASP A 63 -7.60 -12.78 12.95
CA ASP A 63 -8.33 -13.74 13.79
C ASP A 63 -9.38 -14.48 12.98
N SER A 64 -10.01 -13.83 12.00
CA SER A 64 -10.97 -14.48 11.11
C SER A 64 -11.00 -13.86 9.71
N ALA A 65 -11.41 -14.64 8.70
CA ALA A 65 -11.56 -14.15 7.34
C ALA A 65 -12.65 -14.84 6.56
N HIS A 66 -13.21 -14.13 5.58
CA HIS A 66 -14.01 -14.70 4.50
C HIS A 66 -13.15 -14.75 3.24
N TYR A 67 -12.95 -15.94 2.69
CA TYR A 67 -12.20 -16.16 1.45
C TYR A 67 -13.16 -16.50 0.31
N PHE A 68 -13.21 -15.64 -0.69
CA PHE A 68 -14.00 -15.76 -1.92
C PHE A 68 -13.11 -16.36 -3.00
N SER A 69 -13.04 -17.68 -3.07
CA SER A 69 -12.08 -18.41 -3.90
C SER A 69 -12.24 -18.13 -5.41
N GLU A 70 -13.47 -18.01 -5.90
CA GLU A 70 -13.73 -17.72 -7.31
C GLU A 70 -13.37 -16.29 -7.71
N LYS A 71 -13.41 -15.36 -6.76
CA LYS A 71 -13.12 -13.93 -6.98
C LYS A 71 -11.70 -13.55 -6.54
N GLU A 72 -10.90 -14.49 -6.03
CA GLU A 72 -9.59 -14.22 -5.45
C GLU A 72 -9.63 -13.04 -4.46
N LYS A 73 -10.61 -13.02 -3.54
CA LYS A 73 -10.82 -11.93 -2.58
C LYS A 73 -10.84 -12.43 -1.15
N ILE A 74 -10.38 -11.56 -0.24
CA ILE A 74 -10.40 -11.81 1.20
C ILE A 74 -11.02 -10.60 1.89
N ILE A 75 -11.86 -10.86 2.89
CA ILE A 75 -12.23 -9.88 3.89
C ILE A 75 -11.78 -10.45 5.23
N ALA A 76 -10.79 -9.81 5.85
CA ALA A 76 -10.24 -10.24 7.14
C ALA A 76 -10.66 -9.28 8.26
N TYR A 77 -10.81 -9.84 9.45
CA TYR A 77 -11.32 -9.15 10.64
C TYR A 77 -10.43 -9.45 11.83
N GLU A 78 -10.24 -8.41 12.66
CA GLU A 78 -9.56 -8.43 13.95
C GLU A 78 -8.08 -8.82 13.87
N ASN A 79 -7.25 -8.06 14.56
CA ASN A 79 -5.79 -8.24 14.61
C ASN A 79 -5.12 -8.39 13.23
N VAL A 80 -5.68 -7.69 12.24
CA VAL A 80 -5.16 -7.74 10.87
C VAL A 80 -3.72 -7.25 10.80
N LYS A 81 -2.86 -8.03 10.14
CA LYS A 81 -1.49 -7.63 9.76
C LYS A 81 -1.22 -8.01 8.32
N VAL A 82 -0.65 -7.08 7.56
CA VAL A 82 -0.22 -7.29 6.17
C VAL A 82 1.28 -7.01 6.09
N LYS A 83 2.05 -8.02 5.72
CA LYS A 83 3.52 -7.93 5.64
C LYS A 83 3.98 -8.19 4.22
N LYS A 84 4.95 -7.39 3.76
CA LYS A 84 5.64 -7.63 2.49
C LYS A 84 7.14 -7.43 2.63
N GLY A 85 7.85 -8.55 2.76
CA GLY A 85 9.26 -8.55 3.11
C GLY A 85 9.51 -7.75 4.39
N ASP A 86 10.72 -7.18 4.51
CA ASP A 86 11.12 -6.39 5.69
C ASP A 86 10.72 -4.90 5.59
N SER A 87 10.03 -4.51 4.52
CA SER A 87 9.83 -3.09 4.21
C SER A 87 8.41 -2.59 4.47
N ILE A 88 7.42 -3.46 4.56
CA ILE A 88 6.02 -3.07 4.77
C ILE A 88 5.41 -3.95 5.86
N ASP A 89 5.00 -3.31 6.94
CA ASP A 89 4.19 -3.91 8.01
C ASP A 89 3.00 -2.98 8.26
N ILE A 90 1.79 -3.44 7.93
CA ILE A 90 0.56 -2.67 8.11
C ILE A 90 -0.35 -3.45 9.03
N SER A 91 -0.84 -2.83 10.09
CA SER A 91 -1.87 -3.39 10.98
C SER A 91 -3.16 -2.57 10.93
N GLY A 92 -4.26 -3.19 11.33
CA GLY A 92 -5.59 -2.57 11.43
C GLY A 92 -6.65 -3.60 11.84
N ASP A 93 -7.92 -3.20 11.86
CA ASP A 93 -9.00 -4.08 12.32
C ASP A 93 -9.67 -4.85 11.17
N ILE A 94 -9.69 -4.27 9.96
CA ILE A 94 -10.37 -4.84 8.80
C ILE A 94 -9.47 -4.75 7.58
N LEU A 95 -9.34 -5.85 6.83
CA LEU A 95 -8.72 -5.89 5.52
C LEU A 95 -9.75 -6.30 4.46
N ASN A 96 -9.83 -5.54 3.38
CA ASN A 96 -10.42 -5.96 2.12
C ASN A 96 -9.32 -6.13 1.09
N TYR A 97 -9.05 -7.35 0.67
CA TYR A 97 -8.01 -7.68 -0.29
C TYR A 97 -8.60 -8.19 -1.60
N ASP A 98 -8.23 -7.57 -2.69
CA ASP A 98 -8.52 -8.00 -4.05
C ASP A 98 -7.24 -8.57 -4.66
N GLY A 99 -7.18 -9.89 -4.79
CA GLY A 99 -6.00 -10.61 -5.28
C GLY A 99 -5.79 -10.45 -6.78
N GLU A 100 -6.85 -10.28 -7.56
CA GLU A 100 -6.77 -10.05 -9.00
C GLU A 100 -6.14 -8.68 -9.28
N ASN A 101 -6.66 -7.62 -8.63
CA ASN A 101 -6.17 -6.26 -8.80
C ASN A 101 -4.95 -5.94 -7.91
N LYS A 102 -4.60 -6.83 -6.97
CA LYS A 102 -3.52 -6.66 -5.98
C LYS A 102 -3.65 -5.39 -5.17
N ILE A 103 -4.87 -5.14 -4.69
CA ILE A 103 -5.22 -4.00 -3.86
C ILE A 103 -5.62 -4.49 -2.48
N ALA A 104 -4.94 -3.98 -1.45
CA ALA A 104 -5.30 -4.15 -0.05
C ALA A 104 -5.86 -2.84 0.50
N ILE A 105 -7.03 -2.89 1.12
CA ILE A 105 -7.64 -1.76 1.82
C ILE A 105 -7.72 -2.14 3.29
N ILE A 106 -6.95 -1.46 4.12
CA ILE A 106 -6.92 -1.65 5.57
C ILE A 106 -7.66 -0.49 6.21
N SER A 107 -8.52 -0.79 7.17
CA SER A 107 -9.41 0.19 7.80
C SER A 107 -9.52 -0.02 9.30
N LYS A 108 -9.73 1.06 10.02
CA LYS A 108 -9.80 1.22 11.47
C LYS A 108 -8.46 0.94 12.15
N ASN A 109 -8.04 1.87 13.00
CA ASN A 109 -6.81 1.78 13.80
C ASN A 109 -5.57 1.39 12.97
N VAL A 110 -5.44 1.99 11.76
CA VAL A 110 -4.41 1.55 10.82
C VAL A 110 -3.07 2.16 11.19
N ILE A 111 -2.07 1.30 11.33
CA ILE A 111 -0.67 1.67 11.56
C ILE A 111 0.17 1.03 10.46
N LEU A 112 0.92 1.84 9.72
CA LEU A 112 1.94 1.38 8.79
C LEU A 112 3.31 1.67 9.38
N ILE A 113 4.16 0.66 9.46
CA ILE A 113 5.56 0.79 9.83
C ILE A 113 6.43 0.48 8.61
N ASN A 114 7.28 1.43 8.25
CA ASN A 114 8.29 1.26 7.22
C ASN A 114 9.62 1.83 7.72
N LYS A 115 10.50 0.96 8.20
CA LYS A 115 11.74 1.32 8.90
C LYS A 115 11.43 2.24 10.09
N GLU A 116 11.91 3.49 10.04
CA GLU A 116 11.70 4.50 11.09
C GLU A 116 10.41 5.31 10.91
N ASN A 117 9.73 5.16 9.78
CA ASN A 117 8.49 5.89 9.51
C ASN A 117 7.30 5.14 10.07
N ILE A 118 6.48 5.80 10.85
CA ILE A 118 5.22 5.30 11.38
C ILE A 118 4.10 6.18 10.85
N LEU A 119 3.15 5.59 10.13
CA LEU A 119 1.95 6.28 9.65
C LEU A 119 0.72 5.76 10.37
N ASN A 120 -0.02 6.65 11.01
CA ASN A 120 -1.30 6.39 11.65
C ASN A 120 -2.44 6.96 10.78
N SER A 121 -3.46 6.15 10.52
CA SER A 121 -4.60 6.52 9.68
C SER A 121 -5.87 5.76 10.07
N GLN A 122 -7.03 6.23 9.63
CA GLN A 122 -8.27 5.46 9.73
C GLN A 122 -8.43 4.49 8.54
N ARG A 123 -7.73 4.76 7.42
CA ARG A 123 -7.84 3.93 6.22
C ARG A 123 -6.63 4.11 5.32
N LEU A 124 -6.03 2.99 4.91
CA LEU A 124 -4.97 2.93 3.89
C LEU A 124 -5.40 2.08 2.70
N ILE A 125 -4.99 2.48 1.52
CA ILE A 125 -5.11 1.71 0.29
C ILE A 125 -3.71 1.39 -0.20
N TYR A 126 -3.33 0.12 -0.21
CA TYR A 126 -2.06 -0.34 -0.74
C TYR A 126 -2.26 -1.01 -2.10
N ASN A 127 -1.83 -0.35 -3.16
CA ASN A 127 -1.69 -0.95 -4.48
C ASN A 127 -0.33 -1.66 -4.55
N ILE A 128 -0.34 -2.97 -4.38
CA ILE A 128 0.85 -3.81 -4.30
C ILE A 128 1.61 -3.83 -5.63
N GLN A 129 0.89 -3.84 -6.76
CA GLN A 129 1.51 -3.84 -8.09
C GLN A 129 2.22 -2.53 -8.40
N LYS A 130 1.58 -1.40 -8.08
CA LYS A 130 2.17 -0.06 -8.25
C LYS A 130 3.13 0.33 -7.13
N LYS A 131 3.23 -0.50 -6.09
CA LYS A 131 4.02 -0.23 -4.88
C LYS A 131 3.71 1.15 -4.28
N LYS A 132 2.43 1.49 -4.24
CA LYS A 132 1.92 2.79 -3.81
C LYS A 132 0.89 2.63 -2.70
N ILE A 133 1.08 3.36 -1.61
CA ILE A 133 0.14 3.46 -0.50
C ILE A 133 -0.52 4.83 -0.57
N SER A 134 -1.81 4.93 -0.27
CA SER A 134 -2.54 6.18 -0.24
C SER A 134 -3.55 6.22 0.90
N PHE A 135 -3.84 7.43 1.36
CA PHE A 135 -4.88 7.72 2.35
C PHE A 135 -5.68 8.98 1.94
N ASN A 136 -6.91 9.05 2.40
CA ASN A 136 -7.84 10.15 2.14
C ASN A 136 -8.64 10.54 3.41
N SER A 137 -8.02 10.37 4.56
CA SER A 137 -8.50 10.82 5.87
C SER A 137 -7.35 11.45 6.62
N LEU A 138 -7.64 12.28 7.62
CA LEU A 138 -6.57 12.85 8.44
C LEU A 138 -5.65 11.73 8.93
N SER A 139 -4.38 11.86 8.61
CA SER A 139 -3.34 10.88 8.92
C SER A 139 -2.10 11.60 9.43
N GLU A 140 -1.36 10.94 10.29
CA GLU A 140 -0.10 11.44 10.85
C GLU A 140 1.04 10.49 10.50
N ILE A 141 2.14 11.06 10.03
CA ILE A 141 3.39 10.35 9.82
C ILE A 141 4.43 10.92 10.77
N SER A 142 5.13 10.03 11.45
CA SER A 142 6.24 10.40 12.34
C SER A 142 7.53 9.66 11.96
N LYS A 143 8.67 10.37 12.09
CA LYS A 143 10.02 9.83 11.93
C LYS A 143 10.96 10.57 12.89
N GLY A 144 11.36 9.93 13.98
CA GLY A 144 12.11 10.61 15.04
C GLY A 144 11.34 11.83 15.54
N ASN A 145 11.96 13.01 15.43
CA ASN A 145 11.35 14.28 15.85
C ASN A 145 10.51 14.98 14.76
N GLN A 146 10.39 14.36 13.59
CA GLN A 146 9.58 14.91 12.49
C GLN A 146 8.16 14.36 12.57
N LYS A 147 7.18 15.22 12.36
CA LYS A 147 5.76 14.86 12.25
C LYS A 147 5.12 15.58 11.08
N ILE A 148 4.31 14.86 10.32
CA ILE A 148 3.52 15.40 9.22
C ILE A 148 2.08 14.96 9.41
N SER A 149 1.15 15.88 9.43
CA SER A 149 -0.27 15.59 9.33
C SER A 149 -0.85 16.12 8.03
N ALA A 150 -1.75 15.37 7.41
CA ALA A 150 -2.44 15.77 6.17
C ALA A 150 -3.75 14.99 6.02
N LYS A 151 -4.72 15.56 5.28
CA LYS A 151 -5.98 14.86 4.98
C LYS A 151 -5.85 13.88 3.82
N LYS A 152 -4.89 14.08 2.92
CA LYS A 152 -4.65 13.20 1.77
C LYS A 152 -3.15 13.02 1.57
N GLY A 153 -2.77 11.80 1.22
CA GLY A 153 -1.37 11.56 0.90
C GLY A 153 -1.15 10.27 0.13
N THR A 154 0.03 10.18 -0.46
CA THR A 154 0.53 8.99 -1.12
C THR A 154 1.98 8.75 -0.77
N TYR A 155 2.35 7.49 -0.61
CA TYR A 155 3.72 7.03 -0.43
C TYR A 155 4.09 6.05 -1.54
N ASN A 156 5.19 6.33 -2.22
CA ASN A 156 5.78 5.42 -3.19
C ASN A 156 6.92 4.64 -2.52
N THR A 157 6.75 3.32 -2.38
CA THR A 157 7.69 2.48 -1.64
C THR A 157 8.98 2.17 -2.41
N ILE A 158 9.05 2.48 -3.74
CA ILE A 158 10.24 2.28 -4.57
C ILE A 158 11.22 3.43 -4.37
N ASN A 159 10.76 4.65 -4.64
CA ASN A 159 11.60 5.85 -4.59
C ASN A 159 11.57 6.54 -3.22
N ARG A 160 10.80 6.01 -2.26
CA ARG A 160 10.64 6.55 -0.90
C ARG A 160 10.22 8.02 -0.91
N SER A 161 9.24 8.35 -1.75
CA SER A 161 8.70 9.70 -1.79
C SER A 161 7.28 9.74 -1.25
N TYR A 162 7.00 10.78 -0.48
CA TYR A 162 5.68 11.11 0.00
C TYR A 162 5.15 12.34 -0.76
N GLN A 163 3.87 12.34 -1.02
CA GLN A 163 3.15 13.52 -1.46
C GLN A 163 1.94 13.71 -0.54
N PHE A 164 1.88 14.87 0.09
CA PHE A 164 0.81 15.26 1.00
C PHE A 164 0.01 16.39 0.37
N ASN A 165 -1.31 16.32 0.52
CA ASN A 165 -2.23 17.31 0.00
C ASN A 165 -3.33 17.57 1.00
N ASP A 166 -3.82 18.80 1.02
CA ASP A 166 -4.91 19.26 1.85
C ASP A 166 -4.57 19.30 3.34
N SER A 167 -4.48 20.51 3.86
CA SER A 167 -4.24 20.80 5.29
C SER A 167 -2.95 20.12 5.81
N VAL A 168 -1.84 20.31 5.09
CA VAL A 168 -0.54 19.75 5.48
C VAL A 168 0.08 20.60 6.57
N ASN A 169 0.41 19.98 7.69
CA ASN A 169 1.17 20.57 8.77
C ASN A 169 2.39 19.68 9.04
N TYR A 170 3.56 20.22 8.73
CA TYR A 170 4.84 19.57 9.02
C TYR A 170 5.50 20.26 10.21
N TYR A 171 6.06 19.49 11.09
CA TYR A 171 6.78 19.95 12.26
C TYR A 171 8.07 19.14 12.45
N ASN A 172 9.15 19.84 12.78
CA ASN A 172 10.37 19.28 13.35
C ASN A 172 10.90 20.22 14.46
N ASN A 173 12.03 19.89 15.07
CA ASN A 173 12.60 20.71 16.16
C ASN A 173 12.95 22.15 15.76
N ASN A 174 13.16 22.42 14.48
CA ASN A 174 13.72 23.68 14.00
C ASN A 174 12.66 24.59 13.35
N TYR A 175 11.61 24.00 12.74
CA TYR A 175 10.60 24.77 12.04
C TYR A 175 9.27 24.01 11.91
N GLN A 176 8.21 24.78 11.70
CA GLN A 176 6.90 24.29 11.32
C GLN A 176 6.54 24.80 9.93
N ILE A 177 5.86 23.98 9.14
CA ILE A 177 5.35 24.36 7.82
C ILE A 177 3.85 24.10 7.79
N ILE A 178 3.08 25.09 7.32
CA ILE A 178 1.68 24.97 6.99
C ILE A 178 1.55 25.17 5.48
N THR A 179 0.98 24.20 4.78
CA THR A 179 0.85 24.25 3.31
C THR A 179 -0.30 23.37 2.84
N ASN A 180 -0.72 23.51 1.59
CA ASN A 180 -1.67 22.59 0.97
C ASN A 180 -1.01 21.49 0.15
N ASN A 181 0.26 21.61 -0.18
CA ASN A 181 0.96 20.61 -0.98
C ASN A 181 2.45 20.52 -0.60
N LEU A 182 2.85 19.35 -0.10
CA LEU A 182 4.21 19.04 0.29
C LEU A 182 4.63 17.73 -0.35
N ILE A 183 5.81 17.71 -0.97
CA ILE A 183 6.46 16.51 -1.49
C ILE A 183 7.75 16.31 -0.70
N SER A 184 7.92 15.14 -0.09
CA SER A 184 9.14 14.73 0.59
C SER A 184 9.80 13.60 -0.21
N ASP A 185 11.02 13.81 -0.62
CA ASP A 185 11.87 12.84 -1.31
C ASP A 185 13.01 12.42 -0.36
N GLU A 186 12.82 11.30 0.32
CA GLU A 186 13.79 10.80 1.30
C GLU A 186 15.14 10.43 0.67
N LYS A 187 15.14 10.01 -0.60
CA LYS A 187 16.36 9.60 -1.30
C LYS A 187 17.27 10.81 -1.57
N ASN A 188 16.67 11.93 -1.91
CA ASN A 188 17.39 13.16 -2.26
C ASN A 188 17.42 14.15 -1.08
N GLN A 189 16.89 13.77 0.09
CA GLN A 189 16.80 14.64 1.29
C GLN A 189 16.18 16.02 0.95
N LEU A 190 15.11 16.00 0.16
CA LEU A 190 14.48 17.19 -0.39
C LEU A 190 13.00 17.25 -0.04
N THR A 191 12.60 18.37 0.56
CA THR A 191 11.19 18.71 0.76
C THR A 191 10.81 19.86 -0.16
N ILE A 192 9.78 19.67 -0.97
CA ILE A 192 9.28 20.67 -1.93
C ILE A 192 7.90 21.12 -1.49
N LEU A 193 7.70 22.41 -1.34
CA LEU A 193 6.42 23.07 -1.11
C LEU A 193 5.87 23.62 -2.42
N LYS A 194 4.56 23.49 -2.64
CA LYS A 194 3.85 24.00 -3.81
C LYS A 194 2.55 24.67 -3.40
N GLY A 195 2.35 25.91 -3.84
CA GLY A 195 1.24 26.76 -3.45
C GLY A 195 1.49 27.52 -2.16
N PRO A 196 0.54 28.33 -1.72
CA PRO A 196 0.68 29.18 -0.54
C PRO A 196 1.16 28.37 0.66
N SER A 197 2.27 28.80 1.24
CA SER A 197 2.94 28.09 2.33
C SER A 197 3.48 29.09 3.35
N GLU A 198 3.39 28.70 4.62
CA GLU A 198 3.91 29.45 5.77
C GLU A 198 4.98 28.59 6.44
N ILE A 199 6.17 29.16 6.66
CA ILE A 199 7.30 28.51 7.34
C ILE A 199 7.62 29.31 8.58
N TYR A 200 7.45 28.71 9.76
CA TYR A 200 7.70 29.29 11.05
C TYR A 200 9.03 28.79 11.61
N PHE A 201 9.95 29.68 11.94
CA PHE A 201 11.24 29.36 12.58
C PHE A 201 11.79 30.57 13.36
N ASP A 202 12.38 30.37 14.51
CA ASP A 202 13.07 31.40 15.30
C ASP A 202 12.30 32.72 15.46
N ASN A 203 11.00 32.67 15.80
CA ASN A 203 10.11 33.83 15.89
C ASN A 203 9.89 34.60 14.57
N LYS A 204 10.21 33.99 13.43
CA LYS A 204 10.01 34.53 12.09
C LYS A 204 9.02 33.67 11.32
N VAL A 205 8.34 34.31 10.38
CA VAL A 205 7.44 33.62 9.43
C VAL A 205 7.84 34.01 8.02
N VAL A 206 8.01 33.01 7.17
CA VAL A 206 8.23 33.19 5.74
C VAL A 206 7.00 32.72 4.98
N PHE A 207 6.46 33.57 4.13
CA PHE A 207 5.39 33.24 3.20
C PHE A 207 5.97 33.00 1.81
N CYS A 208 5.59 31.91 1.16
CA CYS A 208 6.07 31.58 -0.17
C CYS A 208 5.04 30.77 -0.97
N GLU A 209 5.09 30.86 -2.28
CA GLU A 209 4.32 30.03 -3.21
C GLU A 209 5.03 28.74 -3.59
N LYS A 210 6.34 28.71 -3.43
CA LYS A 210 7.19 27.55 -3.70
C LYS A 210 8.48 27.63 -2.90
N ALA A 211 8.88 26.50 -2.33
CA ALA A 211 10.19 26.38 -1.67
C ALA A 211 10.78 24.97 -1.88
N ASN A 212 12.10 24.90 -1.89
CA ASN A 212 12.86 23.67 -1.81
C ASN A 212 13.70 23.71 -0.53
N LEU A 213 13.46 22.75 0.35
CA LEU A 213 14.16 22.63 1.62
C LEU A 213 15.05 21.38 1.56
N TYR A 214 16.34 21.55 1.79
CA TYR A 214 17.31 20.47 1.80
C TYR A 214 17.61 20.08 3.25
N GLU A 215 17.43 18.81 3.58
CA GLU A 215 17.81 18.28 4.88
C GLU A 215 19.35 18.06 4.88
N LYS A 216 20.00 18.51 5.93
CA LYS A 216 21.46 18.32 6.11
C LYS A 216 21.74 17.08 6.96
#